data_39adde76fa2ccc6415822f2d86d7ff25
#
_entry.id   39adde76fa2ccc6415822f2d86d7ff25
#
_cell.length_a   1.000
_cell.length_b   1.000
_cell.length_c   1.000
_cell.angle_alpha   90.00
_cell.angle_beta   90.00
_cell.angle_gamma   90.00
#
_symmetry.space_group_name_H-M   'P 1'
#
loop_
_entity.id
_entity.type
_entity.pdbx_description
1 polymer ?
#
loop_
_entity_poly.entity_id
_entity_poly.type
_entity_poly.pdbx_seq_one_letter_code
_entity_poly.pdbx_strand_id
1 'polypeptide(L)'
;AVWVMAHPSSNAPRNNKDEEGFLKAPSKYSVQGGADFPYRVDDFFVTHRVVNHPDKEIMRTMQIIVEKVKETETGGGVHSNEDYTGLLFESRDGFLGYWDEEGNNPMYTAIQNKLKLTQGTVTTVSPEEAF
;
A
#
# COMPACT_ATOMS: atom_id res chain seq x y z
N ALA A 1 -13.78 1.34 13.44
CA ALA A 1 -13.16 0.34 12.56
C ALA A 1 -12.02 -0.35 13.30
N VAL A 2 -11.82 -1.64 13.02
CA VAL A 2 -10.71 -2.44 13.55
C VAL A 2 -9.80 -2.81 12.40
N TRP A 3 -8.51 -2.50 12.52
CA TRP A 3 -7.48 -2.85 11.56
C TRP A 3 -6.64 -3.99 12.10
N VAL A 4 -6.47 -5.03 11.30
CA VAL A 4 -5.64 -6.18 11.63
C VAL A 4 -4.53 -6.32 10.60
N MET A 5 -3.28 -6.31 11.05
CA MET A 5 -2.13 -6.64 10.20
C MET A 5 -1.80 -8.12 10.32
N ALA A 6 -1.65 -8.77 9.18
CA ALA A 6 -1.28 -10.17 9.11
C ALA A 6 -0.08 -10.37 8.18
N HIS A 7 0.75 -11.37 8.49
CA HIS A 7 1.86 -11.76 7.62
C HIS A 7 1.46 -12.94 6.73
N PRO A 8 2.01 -13.01 5.51
CA PRO A 8 1.89 -14.21 4.71
C PRO A 8 2.58 -15.39 5.40
N SER A 9 2.15 -16.60 5.09
CA SER A 9 2.82 -17.81 5.59
C SER A 9 4.28 -17.84 5.13
N SER A 10 5.18 -18.44 5.94
CA SER A 10 6.62 -18.44 5.68
C SER A 10 7.03 -19.07 4.34
N ASN A 11 6.19 -19.90 3.76
CA ASN A 11 6.44 -20.52 2.45
C ASN A 11 5.95 -19.69 1.26
N ALA A 12 5.05 -18.72 1.48
CA ALA A 12 4.49 -17.90 0.42
C ALA A 12 5.56 -17.12 -0.36
N PRO A 13 6.54 -16.45 0.27
CA PRO A 13 7.57 -15.71 -0.46
C PRO A 13 8.50 -16.60 -1.29
N ARG A 14 8.73 -17.85 -0.88
CA ARG A 14 9.64 -18.77 -1.59
C ARG A 14 9.03 -19.31 -2.88
N ASN A 15 7.73 -19.52 -2.88
CA ASN A 15 7.00 -20.16 -3.97
C ASN A 15 6.27 -19.18 -4.88
N ASN A 16 6.15 -17.91 -4.47
CA ASN A 16 5.39 -16.90 -5.19
C ASN A 16 6.33 -15.98 -5.97
N LYS A 17 6.91 -16.51 -7.05
CA LYS A 17 7.76 -15.76 -7.98
C LYS A 17 7.12 -15.72 -9.35
N ASP A 18 7.43 -14.69 -10.11
CA ASP A 18 7.10 -14.60 -11.52
C ASP A 18 8.06 -15.44 -12.39
N GLU A 19 7.85 -15.41 -13.71
CA GLU A 19 8.68 -16.14 -14.67
C GLU A 19 10.15 -15.68 -14.68
N GLU A 20 10.39 -14.43 -14.29
CA GLU A 20 11.73 -13.83 -14.20
C GLU A 20 12.39 -14.06 -12.83
N GLY A 21 11.68 -14.66 -11.88
CA GLY A 21 12.19 -14.98 -10.55
C GLY A 21 11.98 -13.87 -9.50
N PHE A 22 11.26 -12.81 -9.83
CA PHE A 22 10.94 -11.74 -8.88
C PHE A 22 9.76 -12.11 -7.99
N LEU A 23 9.76 -11.57 -6.78
CA LEU A 23 8.70 -11.82 -5.82
C LEU A 23 7.39 -11.19 -6.27
N LYS A 24 6.35 -12.00 -6.34
CA LYS A 24 4.97 -11.54 -6.57
C LYS A 24 4.27 -11.19 -5.27
N ALA A 25 3.27 -10.33 -5.36
CA ALA A 25 2.40 -10.03 -4.23
C ALA A 25 1.72 -11.31 -3.71
N PRO A 26 1.67 -11.52 -2.39
CA PRO A 26 0.88 -12.61 -1.82
C PRO A 26 -0.61 -12.36 -2.04
N SER A 27 -1.39 -13.42 -2.14
CA SER A 27 -2.85 -13.30 -2.19
C SER A 27 -3.45 -13.27 -0.79
N LYS A 28 -4.74 -12.91 -0.68
CA LYS A 28 -5.50 -12.98 0.57
C LYS A 28 -5.51 -14.38 1.20
N TYR A 29 -5.31 -15.42 0.41
CA TYR A 29 -5.24 -16.81 0.88
C TYR A 29 -3.88 -17.21 1.43
N SER A 30 -2.88 -16.37 1.27
CA SER A 30 -1.50 -16.61 1.75
C SER A 30 -1.29 -16.22 3.22
N VAL A 31 -2.33 -15.80 3.92
CA VAL A 31 -2.24 -15.34 5.31
C VAL A 31 -1.85 -16.48 6.25
N GLN A 32 -0.90 -16.21 7.13
CA GLN A 32 -0.56 -17.12 8.22
C GLN A 32 -1.73 -17.21 9.20
N GLY A 33 -2.23 -18.41 9.46
CA GLY A 33 -3.38 -18.62 10.34
C GLY A 33 -4.61 -19.23 9.66
N GLY A 34 -4.56 -19.36 8.34
CA GLY A 34 -5.53 -20.16 7.59
C GLY A 34 -6.38 -19.39 6.59
N ALA A 35 -6.97 -20.15 5.69
CA ALA A 35 -7.80 -19.66 4.59
C ALA A 35 -9.12 -18.99 5.05
N ASP A 36 -9.54 -19.19 6.28
CA ASP A 36 -10.78 -18.62 6.81
C ASP A 36 -10.65 -17.12 7.14
N PHE A 37 -9.44 -16.61 7.34
CA PHE A 37 -9.21 -15.22 7.71
C PHE A 37 -9.81 -14.23 6.69
N PRO A 38 -9.61 -14.38 5.38
CA PRO A 38 -10.21 -13.48 4.39
C PRO A 38 -11.74 -13.48 4.37
N TYR A 39 -12.38 -14.55 4.82
CA TYR A 39 -13.84 -14.62 4.87
C TYR A 39 -14.46 -13.83 6.03
N ARG A 40 -13.68 -13.57 7.08
CA ARG A 40 -14.15 -12.92 8.30
C ARG A 40 -13.95 -11.40 8.32
N VAL A 41 -13.13 -10.87 7.40
CA VAL A 41 -12.90 -9.43 7.29
C VAL A 41 -13.83 -8.80 6.26
N ASP A 42 -14.20 -7.56 6.46
CA ASP A 42 -15.05 -6.82 5.51
C ASP A 42 -14.23 -6.42 4.27
N ASP A 43 -13.08 -5.81 4.47
CA ASP A 43 -12.16 -5.39 3.42
C ASP A 43 -10.80 -6.04 3.62
N PHE A 44 -10.12 -6.35 2.51
CA PHE A 44 -8.80 -6.92 2.53
C PHE A 44 -7.91 -6.28 1.46
N PHE A 45 -6.75 -5.81 1.85
CA PHE A 45 -5.75 -5.34 0.92
C PHE A 45 -4.36 -5.86 1.27
N VAL A 46 -3.53 -5.95 0.26
CA VAL A 46 -2.15 -6.42 0.36
C VAL A 46 -1.21 -5.27 0.08
N THR A 47 -0.21 -5.10 0.93
CA THR A 47 0.93 -4.23 0.64
C THR A 47 2.13 -5.07 0.22
N HIS A 48 2.75 -4.72 -0.89
CA HIS A 48 3.86 -5.50 -1.45
C HIS A 48 4.97 -4.62 -2.02
N ARG A 49 6.20 -5.11 -1.95
CA ARG A 49 7.39 -4.53 -2.60
C ARG A 49 8.22 -5.63 -3.23
N VAL A 50 8.70 -5.40 -4.43
CA VAL A 50 9.60 -6.33 -5.13
C VAL A 50 11.03 -6.09 -4.65
N VAL A 51 11.35 -6.60 -3.46
CA VAL A 51 12.65 -6.33 -2.79
C VAL A 51 13.85 -7.01 -3.44
N ASN A 52 13.63 -8.02 -4.28
CA ASN A 52 14.69 -8.74 -4.99
C ASN A 52 14.90 -8.27 -6.44
N HIS A 53 14.36 -7.12 -6.80
CA HIS A 53 14.54 -6.54 -8.14
C HIS A 53 15.88 -5.79 -8.24
N PRO A 54 16.62 -5.86 -9.37
CA PRO A 54 17.87 -5.13 -9.56
C PRO A 54 17.67 -3.61 -9.74
N ASP A 55 16.51 -3.21 -10.24
CA ASP A 55 16.16 -1.80 -10.41
C ASP A 55 15.69 -1.20 -9.07
N LYS A 56 16.40 -0.16 -8.63
CA LYS A 56 16.11 0.52 -7.36
C LYS A 56 14.79 1.28 -7.36
N GLU A 57 14.33 1.78 -8.50
CA GLU A 57 13.03 2.46 -8.60
C GLU A 57 11.90 1.48 -8.35
N ILE A 58 11.98 0.29 -8.93
CA ILE A 58 11.03 -0.80 -8.69
C ILE A 58 11.10 -1.26 -7.23
N MET A 59 12.29 -1.41 -6.65
CA MET A 59 12.45 -1.76 -5.23
C MET A 59 11.84 -0.73 -4.28
N ARG A 60 11.82 0.55 -4.66
CA ARG A 60 11.26 1.65 -3.85
C ARG A 60 9.75 1.77 -4.00
N THR A 61 9.19 1.16 -5.03
CA THR A 61 7.75 1.21 -5.28
C THR A 61 7.02 0.21 -4.40
N MET A 62 6.05 0.70 -3.65
CA MET A 62 5.12 -0.11 -2.90
C MET A 62 3.80 -0.23 -3.65
N GLN A 63 3.29 -1.44 -3.74
CA GLN A 63 1.97 -1.75 -4.28
C GLN A 63 0.96 -1.87 -3.15
N ILE A 64 -0.21 -1.28 -3.32
CA ILE A 64 -1.38 -1.53 -2.47
C ILE A 64 -2.45 -2.15 -3.36
N ILE A 65 -2.79 -3.39 -3.07
CA ILE A 65 -3.66 -4.21 -3.88
C ILE A 65 -4.93 -4.50 -3.09
N VAL A 66 -6.06 -4.03 -3.57
CA VAL A 66 -7.36 -4.27 -2.94
C VAL A 66 -7.89 -5.62 -3.42
N GLU A 67 -7.96 -6.59 -2.51
CA GLU A 67 -8.35 -7.96 -2.79
C GLU A 67 -9.79 -8.29 -2.42
N LYS A 68 -10.37 -7.55 -1.49
CA LYS A 68 -11.75 -7.71 -1.05
C LYS A 68 -12.33 -6.39 -0.60
N VAL A 69 -13.54 -6.11 -1.03
CA VAL A 69 -14.38 -5.01 -0.54
C VAL A 69 -15.79 -5.59 -0.31
N LYS A 70 -16.31 -5.40 0.89
CA LYS A 70 -17.66 -5.88 1.25
C LYS A 70 -18.75 -5.04 0.59
N GLU A 71 -18.59 -3.73 0.65
CA GLU A 71 -19.56 -2.75 0.15
C GLU A 71 -19.01 -2.09 -1.15
N THR A 72 -19.15 -2.79 -2.26
CA THR A 72 -18.59 -2.32 -3.55
C THR A 72 -19.22 -1.03 -4.07
N GLU A 73 -20.46 -0.74 -3.70
CA GLU A 73 -21.15 0.50 -4.09
C GLU A 73 -20.55 1.76 -3.45
N THR A 74 -20.01 1.62 -2.23
CA THR A 74 -19.42 2.74 -1.46
C THR A 74 -17.91 2.66 -1.33
N GLY A 75 -17.36 1.45 -1.30
CA GLY A 75 -15.93 1.18 -1.10
C GLY A 75 -15.11 0.99 -2.39
N GLY A 76 -15.78 1.00 -3.54
CA GLY A 76 -15.12 0.74 -4.82
C GLY A 76 -14.91 -0.74 -5.15
N GLY A 77 -14.19 -1.01 -6.23
CA GLY A 77 -13.93 -2.35 -6.72
C GLY A 77 -12.60 -2.94 -6.23
N VAL A 78 -12.46 -4.24 -6.44
CA VAL A 78 -11.19 -4.93 -6.25
C VAL A 78 -10.30 -4.80 -7.48
N HIS A 79 -8.99 -4.91 -7.32
CA HIS A 79 -8.05 -5.00 -8.43
C HIS A 79 -8.18 -6.37 -9.12
N SER A 80 -8.11 -6.37 -10.46
CA SER A 80 -8.23 -7.63 -11.21
C SER A 80 -6.95 -8.45 -11.11
N ASN A 81 -7.09 -9.78 -11.20
CA ASN A 81 -5.94 -10.68 -11.13
C ASN A 81 -5.06 -10.68 -12.39
N GLU A 82 -5.53 -10.12 -13.50
CA GLU A 82 -4.84 -10.16 -14.80
C GLU A 82 -3.91 -8.96 -15.01
N ASP A 83 -4.25 -7.78 -14.43
CA ASP A 83 -3.42 -6.57 -14.45
C ASP A 83 -3.10 -6.11 -13.02
N TYR A 84 -2.40 -6.95 -12.30
CA TYR A 84 -2.28 -6.87 -10.86
C TYR A 84 -1.15 -5.95 -10.39
N THR A 85 -1.22 -4.69 -10.73
CA THR A 85 -0.30 -3.69 -10.19
C THR A 85 -0.81 -2.98 -8.94
N GLY A 86 -2.13 -2.84 -8.81
CA GLY A 86 -2.73 -2.10 -7.71
C GLY A 86 -2.41 -0.60 -7.76
N LEU A 87 -2.50 0.05 -6.63
CA LEU A 87 -2.06 1.44 -6.46
C LEU A 87 -0.55 1.46 -6.21
N LEU A 88 0.16 2.32 -6.91
CA LEU A 88 1.61 2.44 -6.81
C LEU A 88 2.00 3.66 -5.98
N PHE A 89 2.93 3.46 -5.06
CA PHE A 89 3.50 4.50 -4.23
C PHE A 89 5.02 4.40 -4.19
N GLU A 90 5.71 5.52 -4.33
CA GLU A 90 7.16 5.60 -4.33
C GLU A 90 7.70 6.17 -3.02
N SER A 91 8.74 5.56 -2.45
CA SER A 91 9.50 6.17 -1.36
C SER A 91 10.61 7.06 -1.91
N ARG A 92 10.86 8.20 -1.26
CA ARG A 92 11.93 9.13 -1.63
C ARG A 92 12.88 9.37 -0.47
N ASP A 93 14.17 9.49 -0.76
CA ASP A 93 15.19 9.70 0.26
C ASP A 93 14.98 11.04 0.99
N GLY A 94 15.08 10.99 2.33
CA GLY A 94 14.95 12.17 3.18
C GLY A 94 13.52 12.64 3.45
N PHE A 95 12.51 11.93 2.94
CA PHE A 95 11.10 12.29 3.13
C PHE A 95 10.33 11.21 3.88
N LEU A 96 9.36 11.64 4.64
CA LEU A 96 8.42 10.77 5.33
C LEU A 96 7.20 10.46 4.45
N GLY A 97 6.77 9.18 4.45
CA GLY A 97 5.62 8.73 3.66
C GLY A 97 5.99 8.32 2.24
N TYR A 98 4.98 8.25 1.40
CA TYR A 98 5.06 7.77 0.03
C TYR A 98 4.36 8.73 -0.92
N TRP A 99 4.84 8.81 -2.14
CA TRP A 99 4.24 9.58 -3.23
C TRP A 99 3.45 8.67 -4.15
N ASP A 100 2.23 9.08 -4.47
CA ASP A 100 1.41 8.42 -5.49
C ASP A 100 1.93 8.73 -6.91
N GLU A 101 1.29 8.14 -7.93
CA GLU A 101 1.65 8.32 -9.33
C GLU A 101 1.41 9.76 -9.83
N GLU A 102 0.57 10.52 -9.14
CA GLU A 102 0.30 11.93 -9.43
C GLU A 102 1.28 12.89 -8.72
N GLY A 103 2.18 12.35 -7.91
CA GLY A 103 3.16 13.14 -7.15
C GLY A 103 2.64 13.73 -5.86
N ASN A 104 1.54 13.20 -5.30
CA ASN A 104 1.01 13.62 -4.01
C ASN A 104 1.53 12.71 -2.89
N ASN A 105 1.78 13.31 -1.73
CA ASN A 105 2.06 12.55 -0.50
C ASN A 105 0.91 12.73 0.48
N PRO A 106 0.07 11.68 0.69
CA PRO A 106 -1.10 11.77 1.56
C PRO A 106 -0.75 12.12 3.01
N MET A 107 0.41 11.68 3.51
CA MET A 107 0.86 12.02 4.86
C MET A 107 1.17 13.51 4.98
N TYR A 108 1.85 14.07 3.98
CA TYR A 108 2.13 15.50 3.93
C TYR A 108 0.86 16.33 3.90
N THR A 109 -0.09 15.96 3.06
CA THR A 109 -1.41 16.63 2.98
C THR A 109 -2.15 16.58 4.32
N ALA A 110 -2.14 15.45 5.00
CA ALA A 110 -2.76 15.31 6.33
C ALA A 110 -2.10 16.22 7.38
N ILE A 111 -0.77 16.33 7.38
CA ILE A 111 -0.02 17.22 8.27
C ILE A 111 -0.38 18.67 7.99
N GLN A 112 -0.41 19.09 6.73
CA GLN A 112 -0.78 20.44 6.32
C GLN A 112 -2.21 20.80 6.78
N ASN A 113 -3.16 19.90 6.58
CA ASN A 113 -4.54 20.12 7.01
C ASN A 113 -4.64 20.25 8.54
N LYS A 114 -3.91 19.44 9.28
CA LYS A 114 -3.87 19.53 10.75
C LYS A 114 -3.29 20.85 11.24
N LEU A 115 -2.21 21.32 10.63
CA LEU A 115 -1.59 22.61 10.96
C LEU A 115 -2.56 23.77 10.69
N LYS A 116 -3.27 23.76 9.58
CA LYS A 116 -4.30 24.76 9.25
C LYS A 116 -5.40 24.82 10.31
N LEU A 117 -5.88 23.67 10.76
CA LEU A 117 -6.93 23.58 11.79
C LEU A 117 -6.44 24.09 13.16
N THR A 118 -5.17 23.90 13.48
CA THR A 118 -4.61 24.28 14.79
C THR A 118 -4.28 25.76 14.87
N GLN A 119 -3.89 26.40 13.75
CA GLN A 119 -3.37 27.77 13.76
C GLN A 119 -4.40 28.83 13.36
N GLY A 120 -5.57 28.44 12.84
CA GLY A 120 -6.63 29.40 12.42
C GLY A 120 -6.19 30.39 11.32
N THR A 121 -4.93 30.36 10.90
CA THR A 121 -4.35 31.21 9.87
C THR A 121 -3.54 30.34 8.90
N VAL A 122 -3.81 30.50 7.61
CA VAL A 122 -3.13 29.72 6.57
C VAL A 122 -1.70 30.25 6.41
N THR A 123 -0.77 29.66 7.11
CA THR A 123 0.64 29.77 6.74
C THR A 123 0.92 28.57 5.81
N THR A 124 1.13 28.83 4.54
CA THR A 124 1.60 27.82 3.59
C THR A 124 3.04 27.46 3.95
N VAL A 125 3.22 26.35 4.60
CA VAL A 125 4.56 25.77 4.81
C VAL A 125 4.90 25.01 3.54
N SER A 126 6.05 25.32 2.91
CA SER A 126 6.52 24.57 1.74
C SER A 126 6.91 23.15 2.15
N PRO A 127 6.90 22.16 1.21
CA PRO A 127 7.35 20.81 1.49
C PRO A 127 8.76 20.73 2.09
N GLU A 128 9.62 21.64 1.73
CA GLU A 128 11.00 21.74 2.21
C GLU A 128 11.11 22.27 3.65
N GLU A 129 10.12 23.05 4.11
CA GLU A 129 10.07 23.58 5.48
C GLU A 129 9.34 22.64 6.46
N ALA A 130 8.57 21.66 5.98
CA ALA A 130 7.81 20.71 6.79
C ALA A 130 8.63 19.51 7.26
N PHE A 131 9.79 19.33 6.72
CA PHE A 131 10.74 18.25 6.97
C PHE A 131 12.18 18.85 7.11
#